data_1f0b53237c6a9d4b275ac629aaa3cd9d
#
_entry.id   1f0b53237c6a9d4b275ac629aaa3cd9d
#
_cell.length_a   1.000
_cell.length_b   1.000
_cell.length_c   1.000
_cell.angle_alpha   90.00
_cell.angle_beta   90.00
_cell.angle_gamma   90.00
#
_symmetry.space_group_name_H-M   'P 1'
#
loop_
_entity.id
_entity.type
_entity.pdbx_description
1 polymer ?
#
loop_
_entity_poly.entity_id
_entity_poly.type
_entity_poly.pdbx_seq_one_letter_code
_entity_poly.pdbx_strand_id
1 'polypeptide(L)'
;GIPARLNALCEAVGTVMPTRTAAEWADFLRTLERLDPAWDAVLARLTNLPDDLPDFSPLAVEQFTVYLLHRHVPGALLDGDLPGRVLFCAVSGMLFLRLSTLLGENEAARMYSSEIEYSEENLCSFLDELDAAGDE
;
A
#
# COMPACT_ATOMS: atom_id res chain seq x y z
N GLY A 1 5.04 15.92 6.39
CA GLY A 1 4.58 14.69 6.97
C GLY A 1 4.79 13.49 6.06
N ILE A 2 4.30 12.36 6.47
CA ILE A 2 4.42 11.09 5.71
C ILE A 2 3.77 11.17 4.34
N PRO A 3 2.52 11.67 4.20
CA PRO A 3 1.90 11.75 2.87
C PRO A 3 2.73 12.58 1.87
N ALA A 4 3.30 13.70 2.32
CA ALA A 4 4.11 14.54 1.46
C ALA A 4 5.39 13.82 0.99
N ARG A 5 6.02 13.02 1.87
CA ARG A 5 7.22 12.24 1.53
C ARG A 5 6.91 11.16 0.51
N LEU A 6 5.78 10.45 0.66
CA LEU A 6 5.36 9.42 -0.26
C LEU A 6 4.98 10.01 -1.62
N ASN A 7 4.32 11.17 -1.63
CA ASN A 7 4.02 11.89 -2.87
C ASN A 7 5.29 12.32 -3.59
N ALA A 8 6.29 12.82 -2.86
CA ALA A 8 7.58 13.20 -3.44
C ALA A 8 8.29 12.00 -4.10
N LEU A 9 8.20 10.83 -3.47
CA LEU A 9 8.76 9.60 -4.03
C LEU A 9 8.09 9.26 -5.38
N CYS A 10 6.77 9.38 -5.46
CA CYS A 10 6.03 9.14 -6.71
C CYS A 10 6.41 10.16 -7.78
N GLU A 11 6.49 11.44 -7.43
CA GLU A 11 6.87 12.50 -8.36
C GLU A 11 8.26 12.26 -8.96
N ALA A 12 9.18 11.72 -8.18
CA ALA A 12 10.55 11.43 -8.63
C ALA A 12 10.58 10.45 -9.82
N VAL A 13 9.57 9.61 -9.98
CA VAL A 13 9.45 8.65 -11.08
C VAL A 13 8.32 9.00 -12.05
N GLY A 14 7.78 10.21 -11.97
CA GLY A 14 6.78 10.72 -12.92
C GLY A 14 5.37 10.18 -12.70
N THR A 15 5.01 9.82 -11.49
CA THR A 15 3.66 9.34 -11.18
C THR A 15 3.06 10.07 -9.96
N VAL A 16 1.79 9.85 -9.70
CA VAL A 16 1.04 10.50 -8.62
C VAL A 16 0.22 9.44 -7.90
N MET A 17 0.21 9.47 -6.56
CA MET A 17 -0.64 8.58 -5.78
C MET A 17 -2.11 8.90 -6.03
N PRO A 18 -2.97 7.87 -6.24
CA PRO A 18 -4.41 8.07 -6.31
C PRO A 18 -4.93 8.66 -4.99
N THR A 19 -5.86 9.60 -5.09
CA THR A 19 -6.55 10.15 -3.92
C THR A 19 -7.75 9.27 -3.59
N ARG A 20 -7.60 8.41 -2.60
CA ARG A 20 -8.66 7.50 -2.17
C ARG A 20 -8.81 7.53 -0.65
N THR A 21 -10.05 7.37 -0.19
CA THR A 21 -10.35 7.20 1.23
C THR A 21 -9.93 5.81 1.72
N ALA A 22 -9.87 5.65 3.03
CA ALA A 22 -9.62 4.33 3.62
C ALA A 22 -10.70 3.32 3.20
N ALA A 23 -11.96 3.76 3.12
CA ALA A 23 -13.07 2.91 2.68
C ALA A 23 -12.90 2.45 1.23
N GLU A 24 -12.48 3.35 0.34
CA GLU A 24 -12.25 3.02 -1.06
C GLU A 24 -11.09 2.02 -1.22
N TRP A 25 -10.01 2.19 -0.47
CA TRP A 25 -8.93 1.21 -0.47
C TRP A 25 -9.37 -0.13 0.10
N ALA A 26 -10.17 -0.13 1.17
CA ALA A 26 -10.70 -1.37 1.74
C ALA A 26 -11.56 -2.12 0.72
N ASP A 27 -12.38 -1.41 -0.05
CA ASP A 27 -13.21 -2.01 -1.10
C ASP A 27 -12.34 -2.68 -2.17
N PHE A 28 -11.28 -2.03 -2.60
CA PHE A 28 -10.35 -2.64 -3.54
C PHE A 28 -9.66 -3.87 -2.93
N LEU A 29 -9.14 -3.77 -1.71
CA LEU A 29 -8.45 -4.88 -1.05
C LEU A 29 -9.35 -6.11 -0.90
N ARG A 30 -10.66 -5.93 -0.74
CA ARG A 30 -11.62 -7.04 -0.69
C ARG A 30 -11.73 -7.81 -2.01
N THR A 31 -11.34 -7.20 -3.13
CA THR A 31 -11.38 -7.88 -4.44
C THR A 31 -10.20 -8.83 -4.63
N LEU A 32 -9.17 -8.71 -3.80
CA LEU A 32 -7.97 -9.54 -3.89
C LEU A 32 -8.19 -10.89 -3.22
N GLU A 33 -7.36 -11.87 -3.56
CA GLU A 33 -7.40 -13.17 -2.93
C GLU A 33 -7.08 -13.05 -1.44
N ARG A 34 -7.96 -13.61 -0.61
CA ARG A 34 -7.78 -13.63 0.83
C ARG A 34 -7.05 -14.90 1.24
N LEU A 35 -5.98 -14.78 2.02
CA LEU A 35 -5.22 -15.91 2.55
C LEU A 35 -5.64 -16.26 3.97
N ASP A 36 -5.89 -15.26 4.82
CA ASP A 36 -6.30 -15.45 6.21
C ASP A 36 -7.68 -14.83 6.44
N PRO A 37 -8.68 -15.60 6.95
CA PRO A 37 -10.00 -15.06 7.25
C PRO A 37 -10.00 -13.84 8.19
N ALA A 38 -8.99 -13.71 9.07
CA ALA A 38 -8.85 -12.56 9.94
C ALA A 38 -8.68 -11.25 9.17
N TRP A 39 -8.21 -11.30 7.93
CA TRP A 39 -8.07 -10.13 7.07
C TRP A 39 -9.41 -9.44 6.78
N ASP A 40 -10.50 -10.20 6.69
CA ASP A 40 -11.83 -9.63 6.47
C ASP A 40 -12.25 -8.69 7.60
N ALA A 41 -11.98 -9.08 8.85
CA ALA A 41 -12.27 -8.24 10.01
C ALA A 41 -11.40 -6.97 10.03
N VAL A 42 -10.14 -7.08 9.61
CA VAL A 42 -9.24 -5.94 9.50
C VAL A 42 -9.74 -4.96 8.44
N LEU A 43 -10.17 -5.45 7.28
CA LEU A 43 -10.70 -4.60 6.20
C LEU A 43 -12.00 -3.91 6.63
N ALA A 44 -12.84 -4.58 7.41
CA ALA A 44 -14.06 -3.96 7.96
C ALA A 44 -13.70 -2.78 8.88
N ARG A 45 -12.66 -2.91 9.71
CA ARG A 45 -12.18 -1.82 10.55
C ARG A 45 -11.56 -0.71 9.73
N LEU A 46 -10.82 -1.04 8.69
CA LEU A 46 -10.21 -0.06 7.78
C LEU A 46 -11.28 0.79 7.09
N THR A 47 -12.40 0.18 6.69
CA THR A 47 -13.52 0.89 6.07
C THR A 47 -14.03 2.03 6.93
N ASN A 48 -14.03 1.87 8.25
CA ASN A 48 -14.55 2.85 9.21
C ASN A 48 -13.47 3.77 9.78
N LEU A 49 -12.23 3.65 9.32
CA LEU A 49 -11.13 4.46 9.82
C LEU A 49 -11.21 5.88 9.24
N PRO A 50 -11.10 6.94 10.07
CA PRO A 50 -11.03 8.30 9.56
C PRO A 50 -9.82 8.49 8.64
N ASP A 51 -9.99 9.31 7.59
CA ASP A 51 -8.88 9.60 6.66
C ASP A 51 -7.89 10.61 7.23
N ASP A 52 -8.34 11.44 8.16
CA ASP A 52 -7.51 12.45 8.81
C ASP A 52 -6.86 11.85 10.07
N LEU A 53 -5.73 11.18 9.88
CA LEU A 53 -4.98 10.56 10.98
C LEU A 53 -3.68 11.34 11.21
N PRO A 54 -3.25 11.47 12.49
CA PRO A 54 -1.92 11.98 12.77
C PRO A 54 -0.87 10.98 12.26
N ASP A 55 0.34 11.48 11.98
CA ASP A 55 1.46 10.62 11.63
C ASP A 55 1.73 9.66 12.79
N PHE A 56 1.68 8.37 12.49
CA PHE A 56 1.94 7.31 13.45
C PHE A 56 3.28 6.67 13.10
N SER A 57 4.21 6.71 14.06
CA SER A 57 5.54 6.12 13.89
C SER A 57 6.15 6.40 12.51
N PRO A 58 6.55 7.66 12.21
CA PRO A 58 7.12 8.00 10.89
C PRO A 58 8.29 7.10 10.50
N LEU A 59 9.11 6.71 11.48
CA LEU A 59 10.23 5.80 11.24
C LEU A 59 9.77 4.43 10.77
N ALA A 60 8.72 3.87 11.37
CA ALA A 60 8.21 2.56 10.96
C ALA A 60 7.67 2.59 9.53
N VAL A 61 6.95 3.64 9.15
CA VAL A 61 6.43 3.81 7.78
C VAL A 61 7.58 3.95 6.79
N GLU A 62 8.59 4.74 7.13
CA GLU A 62 9.79 4.90 6.30
C GLU A 62 10.50 3.56 6.10
N GLN A 63 10.76 2.84 7.19
CA GLN A 63 11.44 1.54 7.13
C GLN A 63 10.65 0.52 6.32
N PHE A 64 9.35 0.46 6.48
CA PHE A 64 8.49 -0.46 5.72
C PHE A 64 8.48 -0.11 4.23
N THR A 65 8.38 1.18 3.90
CA THR A 65 8.41 1.65 2.52
C THR A 65 9.76 1.34 1.86
N VAL A 66 10.86 1.58 2.55
CA VAL A 66 12.21 1.26 2.05
C VAL A 66 12.37 -0.24 1.81
N TYR A 67 11.87 -1.07 2.74
CA TYR A 67 11.87 -2.52 2.57
C TYR A 67 11.10 -2.92 1.29
N LEU A 68 9.92 -2.34 1.06
CA LEU A 68 9.14 -2.63 -0.13
C LEU A 68 9.84 -2.18 -1.42
N LEU A 69 10.51 -1.02 -1.39
CA LEU A 69 11.28 -0.55 -2.54
C LEU A 69 12.40 -1.53 -2.89
N HIS A 70 13.15 -1.99 -1.91
CA HIS A 70 14.21 -2.98 -2.14
C HIS A 70 13.69 -4.31 -2.68
N ARG A 71 12.50 -4.72 -2.24
CA ARG A 71 11.91 -5.99 -2.64
C ARG A 71 11.26 -5.93 -4.02
N HIS A 72 10.54 -4.85 -4.34
CA HIS A 72 9.66 -4.81 -5.50
C HIS A 72 10.17 -4.00 -6.69
N VAL A 73 10.96 -2.96 -6.45
CA VAL A 73 11.49 -2.13 -7.55
C VAL A 73 12.39 -2.92 -8.52
N PRO A 74 13.24 -3.84 -8.07
CA PRO A 74 14.02 -4.65 -9.02
C PRO A 74 13.18 -5.41 -10.05
N GLY A 75 11.92 -5.72 -9.75
CA GLY A 75 11.00 -6.33 -10.72
C GLY A 75 10.77 -5.49 -11.96
N ALA A 76 11.02 -4.18 -11.89
CA ALA A 76 10.94 -3.29 -13.05
C ALA A 76 11.94 -3.63 -14.15
N LEU A 77 13.01 -4.37 -13.82
CA LEU A 77 13.94 -4.89 -14.82
C LEU A 77 13.27 -5.91 -15.73
N LEU A 78 12.22 -6.57 -15.25
CA LEU A 78 11.49 -7.59 -16.00
C LEU A 78 10.26 -7.01 -16.71
N ASP A 79 9.46 -6.18 -16.02
CA ASP A 79 8.21 -5.63 -16.59
C ASP A 79 8.34 -4.21 -17.13
N GLY A 80 9.46 -3.53 -16.88
CA GLY A 80 9.70 -2.18 -17.37
C GLY A 80 8.85 -1.11 -16.67
N ASP A 81 8.16 -1.45 -15.56
CA ASP A 81 7.22 -0.56 -14.90
C ASP A 81 7.78 0.03 -13.60
N LEU A 82 8.83 0.82 -13.71
CA LEU A 82 9.39 1.51 -12.54
C LEU A 82 8.37 2.43 -11.86
N PRO A 83 7.64 3.30 -12.58
CA PRO A 83 6.64 4.16 -11.92
C PRO A 83 5.57 3.38 -11.18
N GLY A 84 5.02 2.33 -11.77
CA GLY A 84 3.99 1.49 -11.14
C GLY A 84 4.50 0.79 -9.89
N ARG A 85 5.71 0.28 -9.90
CA ARG A 85 6.29 -0.39 -8.74
C ARG A 85 6.61 0.57 -7.60
N VAL A 86 7.12 1.75 -7.90
CA VAL A 86 7.32 2.80 -6.88
C VAL A 86 5.98 3.25 -6.33
N LEU A 87 4.99 3.43 -7.18
CA LEU A 87 3.63 3.80 -6.76
C LEU A 87 3.04 2.74 -5.82
N PHE A 88 3.19 1.46 -6.14
CA PHE A 88 2.77 0.38 -5.26
C PHE A 88 3.42 0.49 -3.87
N CYS A 89 4.72 0.77 -3.82
CA CYS A 89 5.44 0.91 -2.54
C CYS A 89 4.92 2.11 -1.74
N ALA A 90 4.66 3.25 -2.40
CA ALA A 90 4.16 4.45 -1.73
C ALA A 90 2.74 4.25 -1.20
N VAL A 91 1.84 3.69 -2.01
CA VAL A 91 0.47 3.38 -1.58
C VAL A 91 0.48 2.36 -0.44
N SER A 92 1.33 1.35 -0.53
CA SER A 92 1.49 0.37 0.54
C SER A 92 1.99 1.00 1.83
N GLY A 93 2.87 1.99 1.75
CA GLY A 93 3.31 2.77 2.91
C GLY A 93 2.15 3.51 3.58
N MET A 94 1.26 4.11 2.79
CA MET A 94 0.05 4.76 3.32
C MET A 94 -0.91 3.77 3.97
N LEU A 95 -1.10 2.61 3.34
CA LEU A 95 -1.96 1.56 3.90
C LEU A 95 -1.37 0.99 5.18
N PHE A 96 -0.05 0.79 5.21
CA PHE A 96 0.64 0.36 6.42
C PHE A 96 0.45 1.37 7.56
N LEU A 97 0.53 2.67 7.29
CA LEU A 97 0.27 3.69 8.29
C LEU A 97 -1.14 3.51 8.89
N ARG A 98 -2.15 3.37 8.04
CA ARG A 98 -3.54 3.20 8.48
C ARG A 98 -3.74 1.90 9.25
N LEU A 99 -3.20 0.80 8.75
CA LEU A 99 -3.29 -0.49 9.43
C LEU A 99 -2.56 -0.49 10.77
N SER A 100 -1.45 0.24 10.87
CA SER A 100 -0.69 0.35 12.12
C SER A 100 -1.50 1.01 13.22
N THR A 101 -2.39 1.95 12.89
CA THR A 101 -3.29 2.56 13.88
C THR A 101 -4.33 1.57 14.43
N LEU A 102 -4.65 0.53 13.65
CA LEU A 102 -5.62 -0.51 14.04
C LEU A 102 -4.97 -1.68 14.77
N LEU A 103 -3.76 -2.07 14.35
CA LEU A 103 -3.15 -3.36 14.73
C LEU A 103 -1.81 -3.21 15.45
N GLY A 104 -1.21 -2.01 15.43
CA GLY A 104 0.19 -1.84 15.77
C GLY A 104 1.09 -2.18 14.59
N GLU A 105 2.34 -1.69 14.61
CA GLU A 105 3.21 -1.75 13.43
C GLU A 105 3.67 -3.16 13.05
N ASN A 106 3.97 -4.01 14.05
CA ASN A 106 4.45 -5.35 13.76
C ASN A 106 3.37 -6.22 13.11
N GLU A 107 2.16 -6.20 13.65
CA GLU A 107 1.03 -6.98 13.13
C GLU A 107 0.57 -6.43 11.78
N ALA A 108 0.56 -5.10 11.61
CA ALA A 108 0.22 -4.48 10.34
C ALA A 108 1.20 -4.91 9.23
N ALA A 109 2.50 -4.90 9.52
CA ALA A 109 3.51 -5.33 8.56
C ALA A 109 3.34 -6.81 8.21
N ARG A 110 3.13 -7.67 9.21
CA ARG A 110 2.95 -9.11 9.02
C ARG A 110 1.74 -9.41 8.13
N MET A 111 0.59 -8.84 8.46
CA MET A 111 -0.64 -9.11 7.72
C MET A 111 -0.59 -8.53 6.31
N TYR A 112 -0.11 -7.30 6.15
CA TYR A 112 -0.01 -6.68 4.84
C TYR A 112 0.93 -7.47 3.92
N SER A 113 2.08 -7.86 4.42
CA SER A 113 3.04 -8.66 3.64
C SER A 113 2.44 -10.01 3.26
N SER A 114 1.82 -10.70 4.20
CA SER A 114 1.21 -12.01 3.99
C SER A 114 0.05 -11.96 2.99
N GLU A 115 -0.84 -10.97 3.11
CA GLU A 115 -2.04 -10.89 2.28
C GLU A 115 -1.78 -10.26 0.91
N ILE A 116 -0.87 -9.30 0.83
CA ILE A 116 -0.71 -8.49 -0.39
C ILE A 116 0.61 -8.80 -1.10
N GLU A 117 1.74 -8.54 -0.45
CA GLU A 117 3.01 -8.45 -1.17
C GLU A 117 3.61 -9.82 -1.50
N TYR A 118 3.36 -10.85 -0.68
CA TYR A 118 3.88 -12.20 -0.94
C TYR A 118 3.05 -12.99 -1.95
N SER A 119 1.85 -12.54 -2.26
CA SER A 119 1.01 -13.14 -3.29
C SER A 119 1.29 -12.49 -4.63
N GLU A 120 1.87 -13.24 -5.58
CA GLU A 120 2.10 -12.71 -6.93
C GLU A 120 0.80 -12.28 -7.60
N GLU A 121 -0.26 -13.05 -7.42
CA GLU A 121 -1.57 -12.71 -7.97
C GLU A 121 -2.09 -11.39 -7.43
N ASN A 122 -2.03 -11.20 -6.11
CA ASN A 122 -2.48 -9.94 -5.50
C ASN A 122 -1.58 -8.77 -5.87
N LEU A 123 -0.27 -8.99 -5.95
CA LEU A 123 0.66 -7.96 -6.40
C LEU A 123 0.35 -7.51 -7.83
N CYS A 124 0.15 -8.45 -8.75
CA CYS A 124 -0.19 -8.13 -10.13
C CYS A 124 -1.53 -7.40 -10.23
N SER A 125 -2.54 -7.85 -9.49
CA SER A 125 -3.86 -7.19 -9.45
C SER A 125 -3.75 -5.77 -8.91
N PHE A 126 -2.90 -5.56 -7.90
CA PHE A 126 -2.68 -4.23 -7.33
C PHE A 126 -1.99 -3.31 -8.35
N LEU A 127 -0.96 -3.79 -9.03
CA LEU A 127 -0.27 -3.02 -10.07
C LEU A 127 -1.23 -2.63 -11.21
N ASP A 128 -2.09 -3.56 -11.63
CA ASP A 128 -3.10 -3.30 -12.66
C ASP A 128 -4.10 -2.23 -12.20
N GLU A 129 -4.55 -2.29 -10.95
CA GLU A 129 -5.44 -1.28 -10.37
C GLU A 129 -4.82 0.11 -10.37
N LEU A 130 -3.55 0.20 -10.01
CA LEU A 130 -2.84 1.48 -9.98
C LEU A 130 -2.65 2.05 -11.39
N ASP A 131 -2.39 1.20 -12.37
CA ASP A 131 -2.29 1.61 -13.77
C ASP A 131 -3.63 2.15 -14.28
N ALA A 132 -4.72 1.45 -13.99
CA ALA A 132 -6.07 1.90 -14.35
C ALA A 132 -6.45 3.22 -13.67
N ALA A 133 -6.09 3.39 -12.39
CA ALA A 133 -6.35 4.63 -11.67
C ALA A 133 -5.58 5.82 -12.25
N GLY A 134 -4.40 5.58 -12.83
CA GLY A 134 -3.61 6.62 -13.48
C GLY A 134 -4.23 7.17 -14.77
N ASP A 135 -5.16 6.43 -15.36
CA ASP A 135 -5.85 6.81 -16.59
C ASP A 135 -7.16 7.59 -16.33
N GLU A 136 -7.52 7.79 -15.06
CA GLU A 136 -8.74 8.51 -14.68
C GLU A 136 -8.60 10.03 -14.74
#